data_3e95b3b248a553a6ffcf4f9d9e06016f
#
_entry.id   3e95b3b248a553a6ffcf4f9d9e06016f
#
_cell.length_a   1.000
_cell.length_b   1.000
_cell.length_c   1.000
_cell.angle_alpha   90.00
_cell.angle_beta   90.00
_cell.angle_gamma   90.00
#
_symmetry.space_group_name_H-M   'P 1'
#
loop_
_entity.id
_entity.type
_entity.pdbx_description
1 polymer ?
#
loop_
_entity_poly.entity_id
_entity_poly.type
_entity_poly.pdbx_seq_one_letter_code
_entity_poly.pdbx_strand_id
1 'polypeptide(L)'
;MQSKRGILIAAFIAASMVGTAAAQQPTKVIGFMTDFDVKDDAVGICKAVMDGVAPGVRILDITHQSEPYNIAMGARFLAGSAPYFPKDAVFVVVIDPGVGSTRKAIIAKSRIGQFFVLPDNGLLTLVQDRDGIVEAREITNPSWMIGSGISSTFHGRDIFSPAGAHLARGDDWTTAGPSLDISKLVRLDLHNATVDAQGLHGEVVGTDGPFGNLVLNVPAETFAKLGYKLGDKVTVTLGGKSYAFPFVKTFSDVPIGKELFYIDSRGRLSIGINQRNFAETYKVGEGAELTIPKK
;
A
#
# COMPACT_ATOMS: atom_id res chain seq x y z
N MET A 1 -14.90 1.56 -94.36
CA MET A 1 -15.70 1.90 -93.13
C MET A 1 -15.12 1.20 -91.97
N GLN A 2 -14.32 1.94 -91.13
CA GLN A 2 -13.71 1.39 -89.95
C GLN A 2 -14.33 2.09 -88.68
N SER A 3 -14.99 1.28 -87.86
CA SER A 3 -15.60 1.68 -86.60
C SER A 3 -14.50 1.82 -85.49
N LYS A 4 -14.36 3.01 -84.97
CA LYS A 4 -13.51 3.26 -83.81
C LYS A 4 -14.32 2.99 -82.51
N ARG A 5 -14.00 1.95 -81.79
CA ARG A 5 -14.52 1.72 -80.44
C ARG A 5 -13.67 2.50 -79.41
N GLY A 6 -14.29 3.49 -78.80
CA GLY A 6 -13.71 4.19 -77.69
C GLY A 6 -13.85 3.38 -76.40
N ILE A 7 -12.72 3.15 -75.65
CA ILE A 7 -12.71 2.53 -74.35
C ILE A 7 -12.79 3.62 -73.34
N LEU A 8 -13.88 3.69 -72.54
CA LEU A 8 -13.99 4.53 -71.36
C LEU A 8 -13.29 3.80 -70.20
N ILE A 9 -12.21 4.40 -69.68
CA ILE A 9 -11.55 3.96 -68.42
C ILE A 9 -12.20 4.74 -67.30
N ALA A 10 -12.99 4.06 -66.46
CA ALA A 10 -13.54 4.61 -65.23
C ALA A 10 -12.46 4.49 -64.16
N ALA A 11 -11.88 5.61 -63.72
CA ALA A 11 -10.97 5.65 -62.60
C ALA A 11 -11.77 5.63 -61.27
N PHE A 12 -11.68 4.52 -60.53
CA PHE A 12 -12.18 4.43 -59.18
C PHE A 12 -11.15 5.10 -58.22
N ILE A 13 -11.48 6.26 -57.66
CA ILE A 13 -10.72 6.87 -56.58
C ILE A 13 -11.19 6.22 -55.27
N ALA A 14 -10.42 5.28 -54.75
CA ALA A 14 -10.62 4.76 -53.42
C ALA A 14 -10.13 5.80 -52.38
N ALA A 15 -11.07 6.52 -51.78
CA ALA A 15 -10.77 7.37 -50.60
C ALA A 15 -10.50 6.49 -49.39
N SER A 16 -9.22 6.26 -49.05
CA SER A 16 -8.82 5.64 -47.82
C SER A 16 -9.10 6.59 -46.65
N MET A 17 -10.19 6.32 -45.92
CA MET A 17 -10.41 6.94 -44.61
C MET A 17 -9.34 6.40 -43.65
N VAL A 18 -8.25 7.14 -43.46
CA VAL A 18 -7.35 6.94 -42.35
C VAL A 18 -8.06 7.46 -41.11
N GLY A 19 -8.78 6.57 -40.43
CA GLY A 19 -9.29 6.87 -39.09
C GLY A 19 -8.09 7.12 -38.18
N THR A 20 -7.91 8.36 -37.73
CA THR A 20 -7.00 8.67 -36.62
C THR A 20 -7.57 7.98 -35.39
N ALA A 21 -7.02 6.81 -35.05
CA ALA A 21 -7.26 6.24 -33.74
C ALA A 21 -6.72 7.29 -32.73
N ALA A 22 -7.63 7.93 -32.01
CA ALA A 22 -7.24 8.77 -30.89
C ALA A 22 -6.39 7.90 -29.96
N ALA A 23 -5.11 8.25 -29.79
CA ALA A 23 -4.23 7.55 -28.88
C ALA A 23 -4.90 7.58 -27.50
N GLN A 24 -5.36 6.43 -27.04
CA GLN A 24 -5.96 6.29 -25.72
C GLN A 24 -4.88 6.69 -24.72
N GLN A 25 -5.17 7.68 -23.88
CA GLN A 25 -4.26 8.10 -22.83
C GLN A 25 -3.90 6.86 -22.00
N PRO A 26 -2.62 6.59 -21.70
CA PRO A 26 -2.26 5.43 -20.91
C PRO A 26 -2.97 5.52 -19.55
N THR A 27 -3.76 4.50 -19.24
CA THR A 27 -4.41 4.40 -17.93
C THR A 27 -3.35 4.33 -16.84
N LYS A 28 -3.59 5.04 -15.74
CA LYS A 28 -2.71 4.98 -14.57
C LYS A 28 -2.77 3.58 -13.98
N VAL A 29 -1.67 3.14 -13.35
CA VAL A 29 -1.66 1.86 -12.65
C VAL A 29 -2.42 1.97 -11.33
N ILE A 30 -3.19 0.94 -10.99
CA ILE A 30 -3.83 0.79 -9.67
C ILE A 30 -2.98 -0.16 -8.82
N GLY A 31 -2.52 0.31 -7.66
CA GLY A 31 -2.03 -0.55 -6.57
C GLY A 31 -3.22 -0.99 -5.72
N PHE A 32 -3.50 -2.31 -5.66
CA PHE A 32 -4.67 -2.83 -4.94
C PHE A 32 -4.25 -3.60 -3.70
N MET A 33 -4.86 -3.26 -2.56
CA MET A 33 -4.57 -3.88 -1.27
C MET A 33 -5.84 -4.03 -0.44
N THR A 34 -6.03 -5.22 0.16
CA THR A 34 -7.15 -5.51 1.05
C THR A 34 -6.73 -6.50 2.14
N ASP A 35 -7.63 -6.74 3.10
CA ASP A 35 -7.57 -7.84 4.06
C ASP A 35 -8.61 -8.95 3.74
N PHE A 36 -9.06 -9.05 2.48
CA PHE A 36 -10.13 -9.97 2.07
C PHE A 36 -9.66 -11.42 1.92
N ASP A 37 -8.33 -11.68 1.94
CA ASP A 37 -7.73 -12.95 1.52
C ASP A 37 -8.01 -13.22 0.01
N VAL A 38 -7.57 -14.38 -0.47
CA VAL A 38 -7.72 -14.83 -1.87
C VAL A 38 -8.51 -16.15 -1.95
N LYS A 39 -9.18 -16.51 -0.85
CA LYS A 39 -9.93 -17.77 -0.76
C LYS A 39 -11.30 -17.71 -1.41
N ASP A 40 -11.90 -16.50 -1.46
CA ASP A 40 -13.21 -16.29 -2.07
C ASP A 40 -13.13 -15.35 -3.27
N ASP A 41 -14.26 -14.90 -3.77
CA ASP A 41 -14.39 -14.11 -4.99
C ASP A 41 -14.27 -12.59 -4.79
N ALA A 42 -14.13 -12.10 -3.54
CA ALA A 42 -14.21 -10.67 -3.22
C ALA A 42 -13.17 -9.84 -3.99
N VAL A 43 -11.91 -10.29 -4.02
CA VAL A 43 -10.82 -9.62 -4.75
C VAL A 43 -11.09 -9.63 -6.26
N GLY A 44 -11.55 -10.78 -6.79
CA GLY A 44 -11.89 -10.94 -8.20
C GLY A 44 -13.03 -10.01 -8.63
N ILE A 45 -14.09 -9.91 -7.82
CA ILE A 45 -15.23 -9.00 -8.05
C ILE A 45 -14.76 -7.54 -8.08
N CYS A 46 -13.95 -7.11 -7.10
CA CYS A 46 -13.41 -5.76 -7.06
C CYS A 46 -12.62 -5.42 -8.35
N LYS A 47 -11.77 -6.34 -8.81
CA LYS A 47 -11.01 -6.17 -10.06
C LYS A 47 -11.91 -6.12 -11.29
N ALA A 48 -12.95 -6.95 -11.36
CA ALA A 48 -13.93 -6.92 -12.45
C ALA A 48 -14.68 -5.58 -12.51
N VAL A 49 -15.02 -5.00 -11.35
CA VAL A 49 -15.61 -3.65 -11.27
C VAL A 49 -14.63 -2.60 -11.78
N MET A 50 -13.36 -2.67 -11.38
CA MET A 50 -12.34 -1.73 -11.86
C MET A 50 -12.16 -1.82 -13.38
N ASP A 51 -12.08 -3.03 -13.94
CA ASP A 51 -11.95 -3.23 -15.39
C ASP A 51 -13.20 -2.77 -16.14
N GLY A 52 -14.38 -2.98 -15.58
CA GLY A 52 -15.65 -2.52 -16.16
C GLY A 52 -15.76 -0.99 -16.27
N VAL A 53 -15.18 -0.24 -15.31
CA VAL A 53 -15.13 1.24 -15.32
C VAL A 53 -13.99 1.76 -16.20
N ALA A 54 -12.83 1.13 -16.13
CA ALA A 54 -11.61 1.51 -16.88
C ALA A 54 -11.05 0.28 -17.63
N PRO A 55 -11.61 -0.10 -18.77
CA PRO A 55 -11.21 -1.29 -19.51
C PRO A 55 -9.72 -1.34 -19.82
N GLY A 56 -9.07 -2.45 -19.50
CA GLY A 56 -7.64 -2.63 -19.68
C GLY A 56 -6.76 -1.92 -18.65
N VAL A 57 -7.31 -1.43 -17.53
CA VAL A 57 -6.54 -0.83 -16.44
C VAL A 57 -5.57 -1.86 -15.86
N ARG A 58 -4.34 -1.44 -15.62
CA ARG A 58 -3.34 -2.28 -14.97
C ARG A 58 -3.53 -2.27 -13.45
N ILE A 59 -3.87 -3.42 -12.89
CA ILE A 59 -4.01 -3.60 -11.44
C ILE A 59 -2.84 -4.43 -10.94
N LEU A 60 -2.07 -3.89 -10.00
CA LEU A 60 -0.98 -4.57 -9.32
C LEU A 60 -1.38 -4.82 -7.87
N ASP A 61 -1.47 -6.09 -7.50
CA ASP A 61 -1.76 -6.45 -6.12
C ASP A 61 -0.56 -6.14 -5.23
N ILE A 62 -0.79 -5.41 -4.14
CA ILE A 62 0.19 -5.22 -3.08
C ILE A 62 0.13 -6.45 -2.16
N THR A 63 -1.03 -6.68 -1.58
CA THR A 63 -1.40 -7.90 -0.85
C THR A 63 -2.90 -7.92 -0.60
N HIS A 64 -3.46 -9.12 -0.45
CA HIS A 64 -4.83 -9.34 0.03
C HIS A 64 -4.86 -10.21 1.28
N GLN A 65 -3.68 -10.52 1.82
CA GLN A 65 -3.45 -11.38 2.97
C GLN A 65 -2.82 -10.61 4.14
N SER A 66 -3.15 -9.31 4.26
CA SER A 66 -2.89 -8.61 5.52
C SER A 66 -3.78 -9.19 6.62
N GLU A 67 -3.31 -9.11 7.85
CA GLU A 67 -4.12 -9.54 8.98
C GLU A 67 -5.46 -8.81 9.01
N PRO A 68 -6.60 -9.54 9.11
CA PRO A 68 -7.92 -8.93 9.10
C PRO A 68 -8.06 -7.82 10.15
N TYR A 69 -8.64 -6.68 9.74
CA TYR A 69 -8.91 -5.50 10.58
C TYR A 69 -7.66 -4.75 11.06
N ASN A 70 -6.44 -5.19 10.74
CA ASN A 70 -5.20 -4.55 11.19
C ASN A 70 -4.86 -3.33 10.31
N ILE A 71 -5.48 -2.18 10.66
CA ILE A 71 -5.27 -0.90 9.94
C ILE A 71 -3.79 -0.46 10.02
N ALA A 72 -3.12 -0.68 11.17
CA ALA A 72 -1.73 -0.30 11.35
C ALA A 72 -0.78 -1.09 10.43
N MET A 73 -1.00 -2.39 10.26
CA MET A 73 -0.28 -3.22 9.29
C MET A 73 -0.53 -2.71 7.86
N GLY A 74 -1.78 -2.43 7.51
CA GLY A 74 -2.14 -1.86 6.22
C GLY A 74 -1.46 -0.53 5.93
N ALA A 75 -1.44 0.39 6.90
CA ALA A 75 -0.73 1.66 6.78
C ALA A 75 0.77 1.47 6.53
N ARG A 76 1.41 0.49 7.21
CA ARG A 76 2.83 0.14 7.00
C ARG A 76 3.08 -0.44 5.60
N PHE A 77 2.20 -1.34 5.13
CA PHE A 77 2.34 -1.92 3.79
C PHE A 77 2.12 -0.88 2.70
N LEU A 78 1.09 -0.03 2.83
CA LEU A 78 0.84 1.06 1.90
C LEU A 78 2.03 2.01 1.81
N ALA A 79 2.49 2.53 2.95
CA ALA A 79 3.65 3.43 2.99
C ALA A 79 4.93 2.77 2.48
N GLY A 80 5.13 1.48 2.75
CA GLY A 80 6.29 0.74 2.28
C GLY A 80 6.28 0.44 0.78
N SER A 81 5.10 0.32 0.17
CA SER A 81 4.94 -0.03 -1.26
C SER A 81 4.84 1.19 -2.17
N ALA A 82 4.18 2.25 -1.72
CA ALA A 82 3.90 3.44 -2.55
C ALA A 82 5.13 4.06 -3.22
N PRO A 83 6.33 4.12 -2.62
CA PRO A 83 7.53 4.66 -3.28
C PRO A 83 7.98 3.93 -4.54
N TYR A 84 7.58 2.66 -4.72
CA TYR A 84 7.94 1.84 -5.87
C TYR A 84 6.94 1.93 -7.02
N PHE A 85 5.84 2.65 -6.82
CA PHE A 85 4.82 2.90 -7.85
C PHE A 85 5.09 4.23 -8.56
N PRO A 86 4.57 4.40 -9.81
CA PRO A 86 4.62 5.68 -10.50
C PRO A 86 4.05 6.82 -9.67
N LYS A 87 4.52 8.05 -9.94
CA LYS A 87 4.07 9.25 -9.21
C LYS A 87 2.60 9.59 -9.42
N ASP A 88 1.98 9.10 -10.47
CA ASP A 88 0.57 9.27 -10.78
C ASP A 88 -0.28 8.04 -10.50
N ALA A 89 0.29 7.03 -9.83
CA ALA A 89 -0.43 5.80 -9.47
C ALA A 89 -1.64 6.09 -8.57
N VAL A 90 -2.62 5.21 -8.68
CA VAL A 90 -3.83 5.20 -7.85
C VAL A 90 -3.74 4.00 -6.91
N PHE A 91 -3.90 4.21 -5.61
CA PHE A 91 -3.98 3.13 -4.63
C PHE A 91 -5.42 2.93 -4.19
N VAL A 92 -5.94 1.73 -4.35
CA VAL A 92 -7.21 1.30 -3.79
C VAL A 92 -6.90 0.40 -2.60
N VAL A 93 -7.19 0.88 -1.39
CA VAL A 93 -6.81 0.19 -0.16
C VAL A 93 -8.03 0.00 0.72
N VAL A 94 -8.39 -1.26 0.99
CA VAL A 94 -9.59 -1.59 1.74
C VAL A 94 -9.25 -2.53 2.89
N ILE A 95 -8.92 -1.95 4.04
CA ILE A 95 -8.89 -2.59 5.36
C ILE A 95 -9.85 -1.76 6.20
N ASP A 96 -11.07 -2.26 6.35
CA ASP A 96 -12.20 -1.43 6.74
C ASP A 96 -13.11 -2.09 7.79
N PRO A 97 -12.65 -2.20 9.04
CA PRO A 97 -13.49 -2.69 10.13
C PRO A 97 -14.73 -1.81 10.40
N GLY A 98 -14.75 -0.58 9.83
CA GLY A 98 -15.86 0.37 9.94
C GLY A 98 -16.79 0.39 8.74
N VAL A 99 -16.78 -0.63 7.85
CA VAL A 99 -17.69 -0.69 6.70
C VAL A 99 -19.15 -0.51 7.12
N GLY A 100 -19.91 0.33 6.40
CA GLY A 100 -21.31 0.62 6.72
C GLY A 100 -21.54 1.58 7.90
N SER A 101 -20.50 2.05 8.57
CA SER A 101 -20.57 3.06 9.62
C SER A 101 -20.55 4.50 9.06
N THR A 102 -20.40 5.49 9.93
CA THR A 102 -20.27 6.91 9.57
C THR A 102 -18.86 7.30 9.09
N ARG A 103 -17.89 6.35 9.05
CA ARG A 103 -16.55 6.63 8.53
C ARG A 103 -16.64 7.06 7.07
N LYS A 104 -15.87 8.07 6.69
CA LYS A 104 -15.85 8.60 5.31
C LYS A 104 -15.14 7.65 4.36
N ALA A 105 -15.65 7.56 3.13
CA ALA A 105 -14.90 7.02 1.99
C ALA A 105 -14.22 8.20 1.30
N ILE A 106 -12.90 8.14 1.10
CA ILE A 106 -12.16 9.30 0.61
C ILE A 106 -11.26 9.00 -0.59
N ILE A 107 -11.00 10.05 -1.36
CA ILE A 107 -9.89 10.17 -2.28
C ILE A 107 -8.93 11.20 -1.68
N ALA A 108 -7.66 10.84 -1.52
CA ALA A 108 -6.62 11.76 -1.09
C ALA A 108 -5.51 11.83 -2.14
N LYS A 109 -4.92 13.02 -2.33
CA LYS A 109 -3.79 13.24 -3.24
C LYS A 109 -2.56 13.63 -2.44
N SER A 110 -1.47 12.90 -2.63
CA SER A 110 -0.20 13.25 -2.01
C SER A 110 0.52 14.37 -2.77
N ARG A 111 1.47 15.02 -2.10
CA ARG A 111 2.31 16.08 -2.70
C ARG A 111 3.12 15.58 -3.91
N ILE A 112 3.46 14.29 -3.95
CA ILE A 112 4.18 13.69 -5.08
C ILE A 112 3.28 13.30 -6.25
N GLY A 113 1.95 13.42 -6.11
CA GLY A 113 0.97 13.24 -7.18
C GLY A 113 0.20 11.92 -7.16
N GLN A 114 0.52 10.99 -6.27
CA GLN A 114 -0.20 9.72 -6.10
C GLN A 114 -1.57 9.94 -5.47
N PHE A 115 -2.55 9.12 -5.87
CA PHE A 115 -3.90 9.13 -5.34
C PHE A 115 -4.15 7.91 -4.45
N PHE A 116 -4.93 8.11 -3.40
CA PHE A 116 -5.30 7.09 -2.43
C PHE A 116 -6.81 7.06 -2.25
N VAL A 117 -7.43 5.94 -2.56
CA VAL A 117 -8.87 5.67 -2.44
C VAL A 117 -9.04 4.65 -1.33
N LEU A 118 -9.59 5.08 -0.19
CA LEU A 118 -9.57 4.28 1.02
C LEU A 118 -10.59 4.80 2.06
N PRO A 119 -10.94 4.01 3.09
CA PRO A 119 -11.68 4.51 4.24
C PRO A 119 -10.81 5.49 5.05
N ASP A 120 -11.41 6.59 5.50
CA ASP A 120 -10.76 7.53 6.43
C ASP A 120 -10.76 6.96 7.85
N ASN A 121 -9.83 6.03 8.09
CA ASN A 121 -9.68 5.29 9.34
C ASN A 121 -8.24 5.20 9.85
N GLY A 122 -7.34 6.00 9.27
CA GLY A 122 -5.93 6.03 9.64
C GLY A 122 -4.97 5.30 8.72
N LEU A 123 -5.46 4.57 7.71
CA LEU A 123 -4.61 3.90 6.70
C LEU A 123 -3.61 4.86 6.04
N LEU A 124 -3.97 6.14 5.93
CA LEU A 124 -3.15 7.16 5.27
C LEU A 124 -2.05 7.75 6.16
N THR A 125 -2.03 7.45 7.45
CA THR A 125 -1.16 8.09 8.45
C THR A 125 0.31 8.15 8.03
N LEU A 126 0.91 7.01 7.69
CA LEU A 126 2.34 6.95 7.34
C LEU A 126 2.67 7.55 5.98
N VAL A 127 1.74 7.51 5.02
CA VAL A 127 1.89 8.21 3.73
C VAL A 127 1.81 9.73 3.96
N GLN A 128 0.90 10.17 4.82
CA GLN A 128 0.77 11.58 5.17
C GLN A 128 2.04 12.12 5.84
N ASP A 129 2.68 11.34 6.71
CA ASP A 129 3.94 11.71 7.37
C ASP A 129 5.10 11.79 6.38
N ARG A 130 5.21 10.83 5.47
CA ARG A 130 6.32 10.77 4.51
C ARG A 130 6.17 11.77 3.36
N ASP A 131 5.01 11.80 2.71
CA ASP A 131 4.82 12.52 1.44
C ASP A 131 3.98 13.79 1.60
N GLY A 132 3.21 13.90 2.68
CA GLY A 132 2.19 14.93 2.86
C GLY A 132 0.98 14.73 1.94
N ILE A 133 -0.20 15.11 2.41
CA ILE A 133 -1.43 15.16 1.63
C ILE A 133 -1.72 16.62 1.28
N VAL A 134 -2.04 16.91 0.03
CA VAL A 134 -2.30 18.26 -0.45
C VAL A 134 -3.78 18.55 -0.66
N GLU A 135 -4.58 17.50 -0.93
CA GLU A 135 -6.03 17.61 -1.12
C GLU A 135 -6.69 16.28 -0.78
N ALA A 136 -7.91 16.34 -0.23
CA ALA A 136 -8.75 15.17 -0.01
C ALA A 136 -10.21 15.51 -0.30
N ARG A 137 -10.98 14.51 -0.75
CA ARG A 137 -12.41 14.60 -1.02
C ARG A 137 -13.15 13.41 -0.47
N GLU A 138 -14.36 13.63 0.02
CA GLU A 138 -15.27 12.54 0.34
C GLU A 138 -15.93 12.01 -0.94
N ILE A 139 -16.03 10.70 -1.08
CA ILE A 139 -16.72 10.07 -2.20
C ILE A 139 -18.21 10.03 -1.84
N THR A 140 -18.98 10.94 -2.42
CA THR A 140 -20.44 11.07 -2.17
C THR A 140 -21.25 11.04 -3.46
N ASN A 141 -20.60 11.25 -4.62
CA ASN A 141 -21.28 11.25 -5.90
C ASN A 141 -21.57 9.81 -6.36
N PRO A 142 -22.85 9.41 -6.56
CA PRO A 142 -23.19 8.06 -7.01
C PRO A 142 -22.57 7.66 -8.36
N SER A 143 -22.22 8.61 -9.23
CA SER A 143 -21.56 8.32 -10.51
C SER A 143 -20.13 7.84 -10.37
N TRP A 144 -19.54 7.97 -9.17
CA TRP A 144 -18.21 7.47 -8.79
C TRP A 144 -18.28 6.12 -8.09
N MET A 145 -19.47 5.57 -7.92
CA MET A 145 -19.77 4.32 -7.25
C MET A 145 -20.36 3.32 -8.25
N ILE A 146 -20.67 2.10 -7.81
CA ILE A 146 -21.26 1.06 -8.66
C ILE A 146 -22.68 1.42 -9.17
N GLY A 147 -23.25 2.53 -8.73
CA GLY A 147 -24.61 2.99 -9.06
C GLY A 147 -25.56 2.94 -7.86
N SER A 148 -26.79 2.49 -8.06
CA SER A 148 -27.78 2.32 -7.00
C SER A 148 -27.60 1.01 -6.24
N GLY A 149 -27.91 1.00 -4.94
CA GLY A 149 -27.90 -0.25 -4.16
C GLY A 149 -26.53 -0.54 -3.52
N ILE A 150 -25.88 0.48 -2.97
CA ILE A 150 -24.65 0.32 -2.18
C ILE A 150 -24.91 -0.63 -1.01
N SER A 151 -24.15 -1.72 -0.95
CA SER A 151 -24.18 -2.67 0.15
C SER A 151 -23.62 -2.05 1.43
N SER A 152 -24.20 -2.32 2.57
CA SER A 152 -23.65 -1.90 3.87
C SER A 152 -22.40 -2.67 4.29
N THR A 153 -22.04 -3.75 3.58
CA THR A 153 -20.96 -4.67 3.97
C THR A 153 -19.88 -4.86 2.90
N PHE A 154 -20.01 -4.23 1.71
CA PHE A 154 -19.02 -4.44 0.64
C PHE A 154 -18.66 -3.14 -0.09
N HIS A 155 -18.23 -2.12 0.66
CA HIS A 155 -17.78 -0.84 0.09
C HIS A 155 -16.53 -0.98 -0.79
N GLY A 156 -15.73 -2.05 -0.61
CA GLY A 156 -14.63 -2.42 -1.51
C GLY A 156 -15.09 -2.50 -2.96
N ARG A 157 -16.17 -3.24 -3.21
CA ARG A 157 -16.82 -3.40 -4.52
C ARG A 157 -17.56 -2.13 -4.96
N ASP A 158 -18.35 -1.54 -4.05
CA ASP A 158 -19.38 -0.58 -4.43
C ASP A 158 -18.89 0.86 -4.48
N ILE A 159 -17.84 1.21 -3.73
CA ILE A 159 -17.33 2.58 -3.58
C ILE A 159 -15.87 2.68 -4.00
N PHE A 160 -14.97 1.89 -3.35
CA PHE A 160 -13.53 2.10 -3.53
C PHE A 160 -13.02 1.63 -4.89
N SER A 161 -13.47 0.47 -5.37
CA SER A 161 -13.06 -0.07 -6.68
C SER A 161 -13.48 0.84 -7.84
N PRO A 162 -14.76 1.23 -7.98
CA PRO A 162 -15.16 2.13 -9.07
C PRO A 162 -14.48 3.49 -8.97
N ALA A 163 -14.35 4.09 -7.77
CA ALA A 163 -13.68 5.37 -7.60
C ALA A 163 -12.20 5.32 -8.01
N GLY A 164 -11.50 4.25 -7.65
CA GLY A 164 -10.11 4.03 -8.08
C GLY A 164 -9.98 3.91 -9.60
N ALA A 165 -10.92 3.21 -10.25
CA ALA A 165 -10.94 3.05 -11.70
C ALA A 165 -11.24 4.37 -12.43
N HIS A 166 -12.19 5.18 -11.94
CA HIS A 166 -12.43 6.54 -12.46
C HIS A 166 -11.16 7.38 -12.44
N LEU A 167 -10.42 7.38 -11.33
CA LEU A 167 -9.13 8.06 -11.23
C LEU A 167 -8.09 7.54 -12.21
N ALA A 168 -7.99 6.21 -12.35
CA ALA A 168 -7.03 5.58 -13.26
C ALA A 168 -7.35 5.90 -14.73
N ARG A 169 -8.62 6.01 -15.08
CA ARG A 169 -9.08 6.44 -16.40
C ARG A 169 -8.79 7.92 -16.67
N GLY A 170 -8.61 8.73 -15.63
CA GLY A 170 -8.31 10.15 -15.75
C GLY A 170 -9.52 11.09 -15.61
N ASP A 171 -10.61 10.61 -15.04
CA ASP A 171 -11.80 11.41 -14.80
C ASP A 171 -11.51 12.56 -13.83
N ASP A 172 -12.26 13.66 -13.95
CA ASP A 172 -12.12 14.80 -13.07
C ASP A 172 -12.61 14.48 -11.65
N TRP A 173 -11.66 14.15 -10.79
CA TRP A 173 -11.92 13.72 -9.43
C TRP A 173 -12.53 14.80 -8.53
N THR A 174 -12.56 16.07 -8.98
CA THR A 174 -13.24 17.14 -8.26
C THR A 174 -14.74 16.91 -8.20
N THR A 175 -15.26 16.08 -9.11
CA THR A 175 -16.67 15.69 -9.18
C THR A 175 -17.04 14.53 -8.25
N ALA A 176 -16.06 13.86 -7.62
CA ALA A 176 -16.32 12.70 -6.73
C ALA A 176 -17.11 13.09 -5.46
N GLY A 177 -16.98 14.35 -5.03
CA GLY A 177 -17.69 14.88 -3.87
C GLY A 177 -16.99 16.08 -3.24
N PRO A 178 -17.42 16.52 -2.04
CA PRO A 178 -16.92 17.73 -1.41
C PRO A 178 -15.45 17.58 -0.98
N SER A 179 -14.72 18.71 -1.01
CA SER A 179 -13.38 18.80 -0.43
C SER A 179 -13.43 18.62 1.07
N LEU A 180 -12.40 17.98 1.63
CA LEU A 180 -12.23 17.75 3.05
C LEU A 180 -11.07 18.59 3.61
N ASP A 181 -11.20 18.97 4.86
CA ASP A 181 -10.10 19.54 5.63
C ASP A 181 -9.09 18.43 5.94
N ILE A 182 -7.92 18.48 5.28
CA ILE A 182 -6.87 17.46 5.44
C ILE A 182 -6.33 17.36 6.86
N SER A 183 -6.47 18.42 7.68
CA SER A 183 -6.06 18.41 9.09
C SER A 183 -6.96 17.55 9.98
N LYS A 184 -8.17 17.20 9.48
CA LYS A 184 -9.16 16.40 10.17
C LYS A 184 -9.23 14.95 9.70
N LEU A 185 -8.36 14.55 8.76
CA LEU A 185 -8.26 13.14 8.37
C LEU A 185 -7.84 12.30 9.58
N VAL A 186 -8.45 11.13 9.69
CA VAL A 186 -8.19 10.22 10.81
C VAL A 186 -6.72 9.78 10.78
N ARG A 187 -6.09 9.80 11.94
CA ARG A 187 -4.72 9.36 12.12
C ARG A 187 -4.64 8.25 13.16
N LEU A 188 -3.78 7.27 12.90
CA LEU A 188 -3.41 6.27 13.89
C LEU A 188 -2.43 6.89 14.89
N ASP A 189 -2.57 6.53 16.13
CA ASP A 189 -1.54 6.76 17.15
C ASP A 189 -0.49 5.64 17.03
N LEU A 190 0.51 5.87 16.19
CA LEU A 190 1.59 4.93 15.96
C LEU A 190 2.77 5.34 16.84
N HIS A 191 3.03 4.55 17.86
CA HIS A 191 4.15 4.80 18.75
C HIS A 191 5.47 4.58 18.01
N ASN A 192 6.33 5.59 18.02
CA ASN A 192 7.72 5.46 17.60
C ASN A 192 8.56 5.06 18.81
N ALA A 193 9.61 4.26 18.58
CA ALA A 193 10.58 3.94 19.62
C ALA A 193 11.21 5.21 20.20
N THR A 194 11.39 5.23 21.51
CA THR A 194 12.00 6.34 22.24
C THR A 194 13.36 5.95 22.79
N VAL A 195 14.22 6.93 23.04
CA VAL A 195 15.55 6.74 23.65
C VAL A 195 15.68 7.68 24.84
N ASP A 196 15.97 7.13 26.01
CA ASP A 196 16.22 7.87 27.25
C ASP A 196 17.59 7.53 27.88
N ALA A 197 17.75 7.79 29.18
CA ALA A 197 18.99 7.49 29.91
C ALA A 197 19.24 5.97 30.02
N GLN A 198 18.21 5.16 30.12
CA GLN A 198 18.27 3.70 30.25
C GLN A 198 18.55 2.99 28.93
N GLY A 199 18.15 3.59 27.80
CA GLY A 199 18.32 3.00 26.48
C GLY A 199 17.16 3.29 25.54
N LEU A 200 16.92 2.34 24.62
CA LEU A 200 15.83 2.39 23.66
C LEU A 200 14.65 1.57 24.18
N HIS A 201 13.46 2.14 24.05
CA HIS A 201 12.16 1.50 24.30
C HIS A 201 11.37 1.45 23.02
N GLY A 202 10.92 0.27 22.62
CA GLY A 202 10.17 0.03 21.40
C GLY A 202 9.30 -1.21 21.51
N GLU A 203 8.74 -1.59 20.39
CA GLU A 203 7.84 -2.75 20.28
C GLU A 203 7.98 -3.46 18.93
N VAL A 204 7.51 -4.69 18.88
CA VAL A 204 7.32 -5.46 17.65
C VAL A 204 6.04 -5.00 16.98
N VAL A 205 6.12 -4.49 15.77
CA VAL A 205 4.98 -3.99 14.99
C VAL A 205 4.50 -4.97 13.92
N GLY A 206 5.04 -6.16 13.89
CA GLY A 206 4.64 -7.23 12.99
C GLY A 206 5.77 -8.19 12.68
N THR A 207 5.49 -9.15 11.83
CA THR A 207 6.47 -10.11 11.32
C THR A 207 6.64 -9.99 9.81
N ASP A 208 7.81 -10.37 9.32
CA ASP A 208 8.16 -10.29 7.90
C ASP A 208 7.73 -11.59 7.19
N GLY A 209 6.53 -11.57 6.63
CA GLY A 209 5.95 -12.63 5.80
C GLY A 209 6.17 -14.06 6.32
N PRO A 210 6.47 -15.03 5.45
CA PRO A 210 6.64 -16.41 5.86
C PRO A 210 7.95 -16.65 6.62
N PHE A 211 8.87 -15.70 6.64
CA PHE A 211 10.18 -15.83 7.29
C PHE A 211 10.12 -15.63 8.80
N GLY A 212 9.09 -14.93 9.31
CA GLY A 212 8.88 -14.70 10.73
C GLY A 212 9.95 -13.85 11.40
N ASN A 213 10.66 -13.00 10.65
CA ASN A 213 11.51 -11.99 11.25
C ASN A 213 10.67 -10.94 11.95
N LEU A 214 11.09 -10.48 13.13
CA LEU A 214 10.38 -9.43 13.85
C LEU A 214 10.69 -8.07 13.23
N VAL A 215 9.66 -7.32 12.91
CA VAL A 215 9.74 -5.93 12.45
C VAL A 215 9.48 -5.03 13.64
N LEU A 216 10.42 -4.12 13.93
CA LEU A 216 10.34 -3.24 15.09
C LEU A 216 9.91 -1.82 14.69
N ASN A 217 9.29 -1.08 15.61
CA ASN A 217 9.00 0.35 15.43
C ASN A 217 10.24 1.25 15.62
N VAL A 218 11.43 0.72 15.39
CA VAL A 218 12.73 1.34 15.64
C VAL A 218 13.40 1.74 14.33
N PRO A 219 13.36 3.02 13.93
CA PRO A 219 14.13 3.51 12.79
C PRO A 219 15.65 3.32 13.01
N ALA A 220 16.40 3.10 11.93
CA ALA A 220 17.84 2.90 11.98
C ALA A 220 18.58 4.06 12.66
N GLU A 221 18.16 5.31 12.40
CA GLU A 221 18.71 6.52 13.04
C GLU A 221 18.41 6.59 14.54
N THR A 222 17.29 6.01 14.99
CA THR A 222 16.98 5.92 16.44
C THR A 222 17.86 4.87 17.11
N PHE A 223 18.03 3.71 16.47
CA PHE A 223 18.96 2.68 16.97
C PHE A 223 20.41 3.17 17.00
N ALA A 224 20.85 3.94 16.01
CA ALA A 224 22.22 4.48 15.94
C ALA A 224 22.58 5.36 17.15
N LYS A 225 21.60 5.98 17.83
CA LYS A 225 21.81 6.78 19.04
C LYS A 225 22.30 5.96 20.23
N LEU A 226 22.15 4.63 20.19
CA LEU A 226 22.65 3.73 21.24
C LEU A 226 24.17 3.47 21.15
N GLY A 227 24.81 3.79 20.01
CA GLY A 227 26.24 3.65 19.83
C GLY A 227 26.72 2.30 19.30
N TYR A 228 25.85 1.32 19.07
CA TYR A 228 26.21 0.02 18.52
C TYR A 228 26.70 0.13 17.07
N LYS A 229 27.67 -0.74 16.71
CA LYS A 229 28.27 -0.87 15.38
C LYS A 229 28.08 -2.30 14.85
N LEU A 230 28.19 -2.48 13.54
CA LEU A 230 28.20 -3.81 12.94
C LEU A 230 29.29 -4.68 13.60
N GLY A 231 28.92 -5.91 13.96
CA GLY A 231 29.75 -6.86 14.70
C GLY A 231 29.55 -6.82 16.21
N ASP A 232 28.93 -5.79 16.76
CA ASP A 232 28.66 -5.73 18.21
C ASP A 232 27.57 -6.74 18.60
N LYS A 233 27.67 -7.24 19.82
CA LYS A 233 26.62 -8.03 20.45
C LYS A 233 25.67 -7.09 21.17
N VAL A 234 24.41 -7.08 20.74
CA VAL A 234 23.35 -6.22 21.29
C VAL A 234 22.52 -7.03 22.28
N THR A 235 22.46 -6.56 23.52
CA THR A 235 21.53 -7.10 24.52
C THR A 235 20.15 -6.47 24.33
N VAL A 236 19.11 -7.30 24.38
CA VAL A 236 17.72 -6.86 24.30
C VAL A 236 16.88 -7.59 25.35
N THR A 237 16.01 -6.88 26.04
CA THR A 237 14.88 -7.49 26.74
C THR A 237 13.69 -7.43 25.78
N LEU A 238 13.13 -8.58 25.44
CA LEU A 238 12.06 -8.75 24.49
C LEU A 238 10.98 -9.64 25.10
N GLY A 239 9.76 -9.12 25.22
CA GLY A 239 8.66 -9.84 25.88
C GLY A 239 9.03 -10.29 27.31
N GLY A 240 9.76 -9.47 28.07
CA GLY A 240 10.19 -9.75 29.43
C GLY A 240 11.38 -10.69 29.57
N LYS A 241 11.97 -11.19 28.48
CA LYS A 241 13.16 -12.10 28.50
C LYS A 241 14.38 -11.39 27.91
N SER A 242 15.56 -11.63 28.52
CA SER A 242 16.80 -11.04 28.03
C SER A 242 17.50 -11.97 27.03
N TYR A 243 17.95 -11.39 25.93
CA TYR A 243 18.70 -12.06 24.86
C TYR A 243 19.90 -11.20 24.46
N ALA A 244 20.82 -11.80 23.70
CA ALA A 244 21.95 -11.05 23.17
C ALA A 244 22.35 -11.64 21.80
N PHE A 245 22.15 -10.83 20.75
CA PHE A 245 22.36 -11.22 19.34
C PHE A 245 23.37 -10.30 18.68
N PRO A 246 24.13 -10.77 17.67
CA PRO A 246 25.03 -9.91 16.91
C PRO A 246 24.23 -8.93 16.02
N PHE A 247 24.70 -7.68 15.95
CA PHE A 247 24.21 -6.70 14.96
C PHE A 247 25.06 -6.83 13.69
N VAL A 248 24.47 -7.29 12.63
CA VAL A 248 25.16 -7.62 11.39
C VAL A 248 24.49 -6.97 10.18
N LYS A 249 25.16 -7.02 9.03
CA LYS A 249 24.64 -6.40 7.80
C LYS A 249 23.58 -7.27 7.12
N THR A 250 23.78 -8.59 7.14
CA THR A 250 22.93 -9.53 6.41
C THR A 250 22.87 -10.90 7.10
N PHE A 251 21.90 -11.73 6.71
CA PHE A 251 21.69 -13.07 7.26
C PHE A 251 22.91 -13.98 7.12
N SER A 252 23.67 -13.88 6.03
CA SER A 252 24.86 -14.72 5.77
C SER A 252 26.04 -14.39 6.71
N ASP A 253 25.98 -13.31 7.49
CA ASP A 253 27.04 -12.97 8.46
C ASP A 253 26.97 -13.83 9.73
N VAL A 254 25.92 -14.64 9.87
CA VAL A 254 25.78 -15.61 10.96
C VAL A 254 25.50 -17.01 10.40
N PRO A 255 25.90 -18.09 11.11
CA PRO A 255 25.59 -19.45 10.68
C PRO A 255 24.06 -19.69 10.58
N ILE A 256 23.67 -20.66 9.73
CA ILE A 256 22.27 -21.12 9.64
C ILE A 256 21.74 -21.48 11.03
N GLY A 257 20.54 -21.01 11.35
CA GLY A 257 19.88 -21.23 12.63
C GLY A 257 20.35 -20.32 13.75
N LYS A 258 21.18 -19.30 13.46
CA LYS A 258 21.61 -18.30 14.44
C LYS A 258 20.85 -16.99 14.28
N GLU A 259 20.63 -16.37 15.42
CA GLU A 259 19.90 -15.11 15.58
C GLU A 259 20.79 -13.92 15.17
N LEU A 260 20.12 -12.83 14.72
CA LEU A 260 20.78 -11.60 14.35
C LEU A 260 19.86 -10.38 14.54
N PHE A 261 20.47 -9.22 14.83
CA PHE A 261 19.90 -7.91 14.54
C PHE A 261 20.41 -7.41 13.19
N TYR A 262 19.55 -6.77 12.43
CA TYR A 262 19.92 -6.12 11.18
C TYR A 262 19.00 -4.91 10.90
N ILE A 263 19.40 -4.06 9.98
CA ILE A 263 18.51 -3.02 9.45
C ILE A 263 17.83 -3.58 8.21
N ASP A 264 16.51 -3.61 8.24
CA ASP A 264 15.71 -4.13 7.13
C ASP A 264 15.74 -3.21 5.90
N SER A 265 15.18 -3.69 4.77
CA SER A 265 15.12 -2.92 3.52
C SER A 265 14.28 -1.65 3.56
N ARG A 266 13.55 -1.44 4.67
CA ARG A 266 12.74 -0.24 4.92
C ARG A 266 13.38 0.70 5.95
N GLY A 267 14.64 0.43 6.33
CA GLY A 267 15.43 1.27 7.24
C GLY A 267 15.05 1.13 8.71
N ARG A 268 14.53 -0.03 9.15
CA ARG A 268 14.16 -0.30 10.54
C ARG A 268 15.00 -1.41 11.13
N LEU A 269 15.24 -1.34 12.44
CA LEU A 269 15.83 -2.44 13.17
C LEU A 269 14.89 -3.65 13.15
N SER A 270 15.42 -4.82 12.87
CA SER A 270 14.71 -6.08 12.82
C SER A 270 15.51 -7.19 13.51
N ILE A 271 14.80 -8.22 13.96
CA ILE A 271 15.40 -9.41 14.58
C ILE A 271 15.01 -10.63 13.75
N GLY A 272 15.96 -11.48 13.42
CA GLY A 272 15.69 -12.69 12.66
C GLY A 272 16.55 -13.87 13.09
N ILE A 273 16.29 -15.02 12.47
CA ILE A 273 17.15 -16.21 12.51
C ILE A 273 17.53 -16.57 11.07
N ASN A 274 18.80 -16.77 10.80
CA ASN A 274 19.24 -17.18 9.49
C ASN A 274 18.57 -18.51 9.08
N GLN A 275 17.71 -18.45 8.03
CA GLN A 275 16.93 -19.56 7.47
C GLN A 275 15.97 -20.26 8.46
N ARG A 276 15.47 -19.54 9.48
CA ARG A 276 14.42 -20.03 10.40
C ARG A 276 13.48 -18.90 10.80
N ASN A 277 12.30 -19.28 11.31
CA ASN A 277 11.27 -18.37 11.79
C ASN A 277 11.55 -17.97 13.26
N PHE A 278 11.84 -16.68 13.49
CA PHE A 278 12.10 -16.16 14.83
C PHE A 278 10.83 -16.12 15.68
N ALA A 279 9.74 -15.61 15.11
CA ALA A 279 8.46 -15.45 15.82
C ALA A 279 7.95 -16.78 16.37
N GLU A 280 7.99 -17.84 15.56
CA GLU A 280 7.61 -19.21 15.98
C GLU A 280 8.57 -19.79 17.01
N THR A 281 9.88 -19.61 16.80
CA THR A 281 10.92 -20.20 17.69
C THR A 281 10.84 -19.61 19.10
N TYR A 282 10.65 -18.28 19.19
CA TYR A 282 10.63 -17.56 20.46
C TYR A 282 9.24 -17.28 21.01
N LYS A 283 8.18 -17.57 20.20
CA LYS A 283 6.78 -17.29 20.51
C LYS A 283 6.56 -15.81 20.84
N VAL A 284 7.13 -14.94 20.01
CA VAL A 284 7.05 -13.49 20.11
C VAL A 284 6.41 -12.94 18.84
N GLY A 285 5.49 -12.02 18.98
CA GLY A 285 4.77 -11.40 17.87
C GLY A 285 4.47 -9.93 18.10
N GLU A 286 3.57 -9.39 17.31
CA GLU A 286 3.12 -7.99 17.36
C GLU A 286 2.69 -7.59 18.78
N GLY A 287 3.01 -6.36 19.19
CA GLY A 287 2.76 -5.81 20.52
C GLY A 287 3.76 -6.21 21.59
N ALA A 288 4.74 -7.08 21.30
CA ALA A 288 5.76 -7.41 22.27
C ALA A 288 6.71 -6.22 22.49
N GLU A 289 6.77 -5.74 23.73
CA GLU A 289 7.69 -4.67 24.13
C GLU A 289 9.15 -5.11 24.09
N LEU A 290 10.04 -4.17 23.75
CA LEU A 290 11.47 -4.37 23.79
C LEU A 290 12.21 -3.18 24.40
N THR A 291 13.33 -3.49 25.09
CA THR A 291 14.29 -2.49 25.55
C THR A 291 15.71 -2.90 25.16
N ILE A 292 16.50 -1.92 24.70
CA ILE A 292 17.91 -2.11 24.33
C ILE A 292 18.73 -1.08 25.09
N PRO A 293 19.66 -1.47 25.98
CA PRO A 293 20.51 -0.52 26.72
C PRO A 293 21.44 0.24 25.76
N LYS A 294 21.92 1.40 26.19
CA LYS A 294 23.04 2.08 25.49
C LYS A 294 24.29 1.22 25.59
N LYS A 295 25.14 1.30 24.61
CA LYS A 295 26.47 0.67 24.62
C LYS A 295 27.40 1.32 25.59
#